data_3919048a847abc9892953dbdcc5efd36
#
_entry.id   3919048a847abc9892953dbdcc5efd36
#
_cell.length_a   1.000
_cell.length_b   1.000
_cell.length_c   1.000
_cell.angle_alpha   90.00
_cell.angle_beta   90.00
_cell.angle_gamma   90.00
#
_symmetry.space_group_name_H-M   'P 1'
#
loop_
_entity.id
_entity.type
_entity.pdbx_description
1 polymer ?
#
loop_
_entity_poly.entity_id
_entity_poly.type
_entity_poly.pdbx_seq_one_letter_code
_entity_poly.pdbx_strand_id
1 'polypeptide(L)'
;EHAVRGAIVQRAGKIRVRMAKGEKLPFNSVIPCNIGNPFAVGKHEITFARQLVAACELAKLRKSSKLIPAEVRDRAKLILANTPGGLGAYSPSQGIEIIRHHVAEYIGYRDGYPSDPEDIFLINGGSQAVNFLIRLIISNPNVGIMCPYPTYSLYTAEINMMNGHCIPYFLDESSQWETKIAELERAYKEAYDKG
;
A
#
# COMPACT_ATOMS: atom_id res chain seq x y z
N GLU A 1 -0.76 18.93 0.92
CA GLU A 1 0.62 18.49 0.62
C GLU A 1 0.88 17.12 1.25
N HIS A 2 1.40 16.17 0.47
CA HIS A 2 1.76 14.86 1.00
C HIS A 2 3.02 14.99 1.87
N ALA A 3 2.86 15.05 3.19
CA ALA A 3 3.90 15.38 4.16
C ALA A 3 5.12 14.42 4.18
N VAL A 4 5.00 13.23 3.59
CA VAL A 4 6.08 12.21 3.50
C VAL A 4 7.34 12.74 2.81
N ARG A 5 7.21 13.74 1.93
CA ARG A 5 8.31 14.41 1.21
C ARG A 5 8.32 15.92 1.40
N GLY A 6 7.64 16.42 2.43
CA GLY A 6 7.49 17.84 2.71
C GLY A 6 8.72 18.54 3.28
N ALA A 7 8.53 19.75 3.76
CA ALA A 7 9.60 20.66 4.21
C ALA A 7 10.49 20.06 5.34
N ILE A 8 9.90 19.29 6.26
CA ILE A 8 10.65 18.64 7.36
C ILE A 8 11.64 17.61 6.81
N VAL A 9 11.25 16.80 5.85
CA VAL A 9 12.12 15.80 5.21
C VAL A 9 13.25 16.45 4.45
N GLN A 10 12.96 17.56 3.73
CA GLN A 10 13.98 18.35 3.04
C GLN A 10 14.98 18.98 4.05
N ARG A 11 14.47 19.47 5.19
CA ARG A 11 15.31 20.01 6.26
C ARG A 11 16.21 18.92 6.85
N ALA A 12 15.68 17.74 7.11
CA ALA A 12 16.44 16.58 7.59
C ALA A 12 17.57 16.21 6.60
N GLY A 13 17.30 16.24 5.29
CA GLY A 13 18.32 16.05 4.26
C GLY A 13 19.45 17.07 4.32
N LYS A 14 19.13 18.36 4.46
CA LYS A 14 20.14 19.44 4.62
C LYS A 14 20.97 19.24 5.89
N ILE A 15 20.36 18.81 6.99
CA ILE A 15 21.05 18.52 8.25
C ILE A 15 22.06 17.38 8.07
N ARG A 16 21.66 16.28 7.41
CA ARG A 16 22.58 15.16 7.13
C ARG A 16 23.80 15.59 6.32
N VAL A 17 23.61 16.46 5.32
CA VAL A 17 24.71 16.99 4.53
C VAL A 17 25.67 17.83 5.39
N ARG A 18 25.16 18.66 6.30
CA ARG A 18 25.97 19.45 7.25
C ARG A 18 26.77 18.53 8.19
N MET A 19 26.13 17.49 8.74
CA MET A 19 26.79 16.50 9.58
C MET A 19 27.91 15.77 8.83
N ALA A 20 27.68 15.38 7.57
CA ALA A 20 28.67 14.72 6.73
C ALA A 20 29.87 15.63 6.42
N LYS A 21 29.70 16.97 6.47
CA LYS A 21 30.78 17.96 6.36
C LYS A 21 31.49 18.25 7.68
N GLY A 22 31.17 17.51 8.75
CA GLY A 22 31.83 17.64 10.06
C GLY A 22 31.22 18.69 10.99
N GLU A 23 30.07 19.26 10.65
CA GLU A 23 29.39 20.20 11.54
C GLU A 23 28.92 19.50 12.81
N LYS A 24 29.26 20.06 13.96
CA LYS A 24 28.85 19.54 15.28
C LYS A 24 27.43 20.02 15.60
N LEU A 25 26.53 19.10 15.81
CA LEU A 25 25.15 19.33 16.23
C LEU A 25 24.92 18.70 17.60
N PRO A 26 23.84 19.07 18.34
CA PRO A 26 23.53 18.48 19.65
C PRO A 26 23.04 17.00 19.56
N PHE A 27 23.13 16.36 18.43
CA PHE A 27 22.81 14.96 18.15
C PHE A 27 23.75 14.38 17.09
N ASN A 28 23.89 13.04 17.08
CA ASN A 28 24.86 12.31 16.26
C ASN A 28 24.25 11.67 15.01
N SER A 29 22.91 11.62 14.91
CA SER A 29 22.22 10.97 13.80
C SER A 29 20.86 11.58 13.54
N VAL A 30 20.36 11.39 12.33
CA VAL A 30 18.99 11.72 11.92
C VAL A 30 18.30 10.43 11.47
N ILE A 31 17.33 9.98 12.24
CA ILE A 31 16.58 8.74 11.98
C ILE A 31 15.37 9.08 11.11
N PRO A 32 15.25 8.52 9.90
CA PRO A 32 14.09 8.75 9.04
C PRO A 32 12.91 7.87 9.49
N CYS A 33 11.84 8.52 9.93
CA CYS A 33 10.58 7.85 10.31
C CYS A 33 9.40 8.25 9.40
N ASN A 34 9.69 8.95 8.32
CA ASN A 34 8.68 9.51 7.41
C ASN A 34 8.12 8.52 6.40
N ILE A 35 8.84 7.43 6.11
CA ILE A 35 8.44 6.39 5.16
C ILE A 35 9.00 5.04 5.58
N GLY A 36 8.17 4.00 5.52
CA GLY A 36 8.61 2.62 5.71
C GLY A 36 9.40 2.14 4.49
N ASN A 37 10.69 1.88 4.68
CA ASN A 37 11.55 1.37 3.61
C ASN A 37 12.32 0.12 4.10
N PRO A 38 11.70 -1.09 4.00
CA PRO A 38 12.32 -2.32 4.51
C PRO A 38 13.69 -2.60 3.90
N PHE A 39 13.88 -2.33 2.61
CA PHE A 39 15.17 -2.56 1.95
C PHE A 39 16.28 -1.62 2.45
N ALA A 40 15.93 -0.40 2.85
CA ALA A 40 16.91 0.53 3.44
C ALA A 40 17.38 0.11 4.84
N VAL A 41 16.65 -0.79 5.50
CA VAL A 41 16.99 -1.33 6.83
C VAL A 41 17.39 -2.81 6.78
N GLY A 42 17.85 -3.29 5.62
CA GLY A 42 18.49 -4.59 5.47
C GLY A 42 17.56 -5.76 5.12
N LYS A 43 16.29 -5.51 4.76
CA LYS A 43 15.45 -6.59 4.23
C LYS A 43 15.98 -7.09 2.89
N HIS A 44 16.10 -8.40 2.77
CA HIS A 44 16.44 -9.05 1.50
C HIS A 44 15.22 -9.19 0.60
N GLU A 45 15.44 -9.21 -0.69
CA GLU A 45 14.39 -9.46 -1.70
C GLU A 45 13.81 -10.87 -1.58
N ILE A 46 12.55 -11.00 -2.00
CA ILE A 46 11.91 -12.30 -2.18
C ILE A 46 12.33 -12.83 -3.55
N THR A 47 13.38 -13.64 -3.59
CA THR A 47 14.00 -14.16 -4.80
C THR A 47 13.00 -14.90 -5.69
N PHE A 48 12.13 -15.71 -5.09
CA PHE A 48 11.07 -16.44 -5.83
C PHE A 48 10.20 -15.49 -6.66
N ALA A 49 9.73 -14.40 -6.07
CA ALA A 49 8.88 -13.43 -6.77
C ALA A 49 9.60 -12.77 -7.95
N ARG A 50 10.87 -12.40 -7.76
CA ARG A 50 11.70 -11.79 -8.83
C ARG A 50 11.96 -12.79 -9.97
N GLN A 51 12.28 -14.04 -9.63
CA GLN A 51 12.48 -15.09 -10.61
C GLN A 51 11.20 -15.42 -11.37
N LEU A 52 10.04 -15.41 -10.69
CA LEU A 52 8.75 -15.65 -11.32
C LEU A 52 8.41 -14.56 -12.34
N VAL A 53 8.57 -13.30 -11.98
CA VAL A 53 8.37 -12.18 -12.92
C VAL A 53 9.30 -12.32 -14.12
N ALA A 54 10.59 -12.54 -13.90
CA ALA A 54 11.56 -12.71 -14.98
C ALA A 54 11.24 -13.93 -15.88
N ALA A 55 10.76 -15.04 -15.30
CA ALA A 55 10.37 -16.23 -16.04
C ALA A 55 9.07 -16.01 -16.86
N CYS A 56 8.17 -15.19 -16.39
CA CYS A 56 6.98 -14.81 -17.15
C CYS A 56 7.32 -13.89 -18.33
N GLU A 57 8.20 -12.90 -18.11
CA GLU A 57 8.58 -11.91 -19.12
C GLU A 57 9.51 -12.49 -20.21
N LEU A 58 10.47 -13.33 -19.82
CA LEU A 58 11.55 -13.78 -20.71
C LEU A 58 11.52 -15.29 -20.92
N ALA A 59 10.99 -15.72 -22.06
CA ALA A 59 10.90 -17.15 -22.43
C ALA A 59 12.25 -17.88 -22.40
N LYS A 60 13.36 -17.20 -22.74
CA LYS A 60 14.70 -17.77 -22.67
C LYS A 60 15.15 -18.10 -21.25
N LEU A 61 14.83 -17.21 -20.29
CA LEU A 61 15.09 -17.43 -18.87
C LEU A 61 14.24 -18.58 -18.32
N ARG A 62 12.96 -18.62 -18.66
CA ARG A 62 12.05 -19.71 -18.26
C ARG A 62 12.54 -21.09 -18.69
N LYS A 63 13.22 -21.18 -19.84
CA LYS A 63 13.82 -22.43 -20.32
C LYS A 63 15.14 -22.80 -19.64
N SER A 64 15.77 -21.88 -18.91
CA SER A 64 17.05 -22.08 -18.25
C SER A 64 16.90 -22.74 -16.88
N SER A 65 17.27 -24.04 -16.79
CA SER A 65 17.26 -24.76 -15.50
C SER A 65 18.35 -24.32 -14.53
N LYS A 66 19.37 -23.62 -14.99
CA LYS A 66 20.48 -23.13 -14.16
C LYS A 66 20.12 -21.85 -13.42
N LEU A 67 19.24 -21.00 -14.00
CA LEU A 67 18.90 -19.67 -13.46
C LEU A 67 17.55 -19.65 -12.76
N ILE A 68 16.61 -20.47 -13.23
CA ILE A 68 15.23 -20.49 -12.73
C ILE A 68 14.90 -21.89 -12.19
N PRO A 69 14.60 -22.05 -10.90
CA PRO A 69 14.15 -23.31 -10.29
C PRO A 69 12.93 -23.92 -10.99
N ALA A 70 12.75 -25.24 -10.89
CA ALA A 70 11.65 -25.94 -11.54
C ALA A 70 10.28 -25.41 -11.12
N GLU A 71 10.08 -25.22 -9.81
CA GLU A 71 8.86 -24.68 -9.22
C GLU A 71 8.47 -23.30 -9.76
N VAL A 72 9.47 -22.42 -9.94
CA VAL A 72 9.24 -21.09 -10.54
C VAL A 72 8.85 -21.22 -12.00
N ARG A 73 9.51 -22.13 -12.76
CA ARG A 73 9.18 -22.37 -14.16
C ARG A 73 7.76 -22.90 -14.33
N ASP A 74 7.36 -23.82 -13.47
CA ASP A 74 6.02 -24.43 -13.55
C ASP A 74 4.94 -23.42 -13.13
N ARG A 75 5.21 -22.59 -12.12
CA ARG A 75 4.32 -21.49 -11.76
C ARG A 75 4.19 -20.46 -12.90
N ALA A 76 5.29 -20.10 -13.56
CA ALA A 76 5.26 -19.20 -14.71
C ALA A 76 4.47 -19.78 -15.90
N LYS A 77 4.63 -21.09 -16.18
CA LYS A 77 3.84 -21.78 -17.21
C LYS A 77 2.34 -21.74 -16.90
N LEU A 78 1.98 -22.01 -15.63
CA LEU A 78 0.58 -21.96 -15.18
C LEU A 78 -0.04 -20.59 -15.41
N ILE A 79 0.65 -19.52 -14.99
CA ILE A 79 0.17 -18.14 -15.17
C ILE A 79 0.01 -17.83 -16.67
N LEU A 80 1.02 -18.11 -17.48
CA LEU A 80 0.99 -17.81 -18.91
C LEU A 80 -0.04 -18.62 -19.68
N ALA A 81 -0.30 -19.87 -19.29
CA ALA A 81 -1.36 -20.70 -19.88
C ALA A 81 -2.76 -20.12 -19.62
N ASN A 82 -2.93 -19.39 -18.52
CA ASN A 82 -4.17 -18.72 -18.14
C ASN A 82 -4.20 -17.21 -18.49
N THR A 83 -3.25 -16.76 -19.34
CA THR A 83 -3.17 -15.37 -19.79
C THR A 83 -3.13 -15.36 -21.32
N PRO A 84 -4.29 -15.47 -22.00
CA PRO A 84 -4.36 -15.44 -23.46
C PRO A 84 -3.73 -14.17 -24.03
N GLY A 85 -2.83 -14.35 -25.03
CA GLY A 85 -2.08 -13.23 -25.60
C GLY A 85 -0.82 -12.82 -24.82
N GLY A 86 -0.53 -13.48 -23.69
CA GLY A 86 0.64 -13.20 -22.85
C GLY A 86 0.52 -11.93 -22.03
N LEU A 87 1.60 -11.53 -21.34
CA LEU A 87 1.61 -10.39 -20.42
C LEU A 87 1.52 -9.03 -21.13
N GLY A 88 1.72 -8.97 -22.44
CA GLY A 88 1.57 -7.75 -23.25
C GLY A 88 0.15 -7.46 -23.70
N ALA A 89 -0.79 -8.39 -23.50
CA ALA A 89 -2.19 -8.21 -23.83
C ALA A 89 -2.94 -7.47 -22.71
N TYR A 90 -4.11 -6.91 -23.06
CA TYR A 90 -5.02 -6.39 -22.03
C TYR A 90 -5.48 -7.51 -21.10
N SER A 91 -5.43 -7.26 -19.82
CA SER A 91 -5.99 -8.13 -18.78
C SER A 91 -7.41 -7.69 -18.40
N PRO A 92 -8.22 -8.57 -17.77
CA PRO A 92 -9.49 -8.16 -17.16
C PRO A 92 -9.29 -7.00 -16.17
N SER A 93 -10.31 -6.14 -16.04
CA SER A 93 -10.23 -4.95 -15.15
C SER A 93 -9.95 -5.29 -13.68
N GLN A 94 -10.42 -6.44 -13.21
CA GLN A 94 -10.13 -6.95 -11.87
C GLN A 94 -8.73 -7.57 -11.75
N GLY A 95 -8.05 -7.84 -12.86
CA GLY A 95 -6.80 -8.58 -12.91
C GLY A 95 -6.94 -10.01 -13.40
N ILE A 96 -5.82 -10.68 -13.61
CA ILE A 96 -5.73 -12.03 -14.17
C ILE A 96 -6.46 -13.02 -13.26
N GLU A 97 -7.42 -13.77 -13.81
CA GLU A 97 -8.35 -14.65 -13.09
C GLU A 97 -7.63 -15.68 -12.22
N ILE A 98 -6.66 -16.42 -12.77
CA ILE A 98 -5.91 -17.41 -11.99
C ILE A 98 -5.20 -16.82 -10.78
N ILE A 99 -4.77 -15.56 -10.86
CA ILE A 99 -4.13 -14.87 -9.73
C ILE A 99 -5.19 -14.49 -8.69
N ARG A 100 -6.37 -14.03 -9.10
CA ARG A 100 -7.49 -13.73 -8.20
C ARG A 100 -7.95 -14.97 -7.44
N HIS A 101 -8.05 -16.12 -8.11
CA HIS A 101 -8.34 -17.42 -7.48
C HIS A 101 -7.31 -17.78 -6.40
N HIS A 102 -6.01 -17.66 -6.69
CA HIS A 102 -4.99 -17.94 -5.69
C HIS A 102 -5.00 -16.97 -4.50
N VAL A 103 -5.37 -15.71 -4.73
CA VAL A 103 -5.53 -14.74 -3.65
C VAL A 103 -6.74 -15.09 -2.78
N ALA A 104 -7.87 -15.42 -3.39
CA ALA A 104 -9.08 -15.84 -2.68
C ALA A 104 -8.85 -17.12 -1.84
N GLU A 105 -8.17 -18.11 -2.43
CA GLU A 105 -7.77 -19.34 -1.74
C GLU A 105 -6.88 -19.03 -0.52
N TYR A 106 -5.87 -18.17 -0.69
CA TYR A 106 -5.01 -17.74 0.41
C TYR A 106 -5.78 -17.00 1.52
N ILE A 107 -6.71 -16.12 1.16
CA ILE A 107 -7.55 -15.40 2.14
C ILE A 107 -8.42 -16.39 2.89
N GLY A 108 -9.06 -17.33 2.18
CA GLY A 108 -9.87 -18.38 2.81
C GLY A 108 -9.06 -19.23 3.80
N TYR A 109 -7.83 -19.60 3.42
CA TYR A 109 -6.92 -20.33 4.32
C TYR A 109 -6.50 -19.50 5.55
N ARG A 110 -6.13 -18.23 5.33
CA ARG A 110 -5.67 -17.34 6.41
C ARG A 110 -6.76 -17.01 7.42
N ASP A 111 -7.95 -16.73 6.94
CA ASP A 111 -9.05 -16.18 7.75
C ASP A 111 -10.04 -17.24 8.21
N GLY A 112 -9.98 -18.46 7.64
CA GLY A 112 -10.88 -19.56 7.97
C GLY A 112 -12.30 -19.44 7.38
N TYR A 113 -12.51 -18.51 6.45
CA TYR A 113 -13.77 -18.26 5.75
C TYR A 113 -13.55 -18.24 4.23
N PRO A 114 -14.49 -18.74 3.42
CA PRO A 114 -14.41 -18.68 1.98
C PRO A 114 -14.27 -17.24 1.48
N SER A 115 -13.44 -17.03 0.47
CA SER A 115 -13.33 -15.77 -0.25
C SER A 115 -13.66 -16.00 -1.73
N ASP A 116 -14.45 -15.13 -2.32
CA ASP A 116 -14.83 -15.22 -3.73
C ASP A 116 -13.76 -14.50 -4.60
N PRO A 117 -13.19 -15.15 -5.61
CA PRO A 117 -12.28 -14.49 -6.55
C PRO A 117 -12.92 -13.34 -7.33
N GLU A 118 -14.26 -13.28 -7.45
CA GLU A 118 -14.96 -12.18 -8.07
C GLU A 118 -14.99 -10.91 -7.20
N ASP A 119 -14.73 -11.02 -5.91
CA ASP A 119 -14.55 -9.89 -5.00
C ASP A 119 -13.10 -9.39 -4.93
N ILE A 120 -12.18 -10.00 -5.67
CA ILE A 120 -10.75 -9.66 -5.68
C ILE A 120 -10.43 -8.71 -6.84
N PHE A 121 -9.84 -7.57 -6.51
CA PHE A 121 -9.31 -6.60 -7.48
C PHE A 121 -7.80 -6.47 -7.30
N LEU A 122 -7.04 -6.82 -8.33
CA LEU A 122 -5.59 -6.68 -8.34
C LEU A 122 -5.20 -5.26 -8.77
N ILE A 123 -4.40 -4.60 -7.95
CA ILE A 123 -4.01 -3.19 -8.13
C ILE A 123 -2.53 -2.97 -7.89
N ASN A 124 -2.02 -1.81 -8.30
CA ASN A 124 -0.62 -1.43 -8.14
C ASN A 124 -0.34 -0.81 -6.74
N GLY A 125 -0.55 -1.61 -5.70
CA GLY A 125 -0.26 -1.22 -4.32
C GLY A 125 -1.38 -0.48 -3.61
N GLY A 126 -1.26 -0.38 -2.26
CA GLY A 126 -2.29 0.17 -1.39
C GLY A 126 -2.68 1.62 -1.66
N SER A 127 -1.75 2.45 -2.14
CA SER A 127 -2.07 3.85 -2.49
C SER A 127 -3.08 3.95 -3.62
N GLN A 128 -3.01 3.06 -4.62
CA GLN A 128 -4.00 3.03 -5.70
C GLN A 128 -5.35 2.54 -5.19
N ALA A 129 -5.37 1.55 -4.27
CA ALA A 129 -6.61 1.09 -3.64
C ALA A 129 -7.32 2.22 -2.90
N VAL A 130 -6.58 2.93 -2.06
CA VAL A 130 -7.10 4.08 -1.29
C VAL A 130 -7.69 5.13 -2.24
N ASN A 131 -6.96 5.47 -3.31
CA ASN A 131 -7.43 6.44 -4.30
C ASN A 131 -8.74 5.98 -4.95
N PHE A 132 -8.84 4.73 -5.39
CA PHE A 132 -10.07 4.20 -5.99
C PHE A 132 -11.24 4.18 -5.03
N LEU A 133 -11.03 3.71 -3.79
CA LEU A 133 -12.09 3.62 -2.80
C LEU A 133 -12.59 5.01 -2.38
N ILE A 134 -11.70 5.97 -2.15
CA ILE A 134 -12.09 7.34 -1.80
C ILE A 134 -12.87 7.98 -2.94
N ARG A 135 -12.45 7.81 -4.20
CA ARG A 135 -13.21 8.30 -5.36
C ARG A 135 -14.58 7.66 -5.50
N LEU A 136 -14.70 6.40 -5.15
CA LEU A 136 -15.98 5.69 -5.21
C LEU A 136 -16.94 6.17 -4.11
N ILE A 137 -16.43 6.46 -2.92
CA ILE A 137 -17.21 6.87 -1.73
C ILE A 137 -17.63 8.34 -1.82
N ILE A 138 -16.69 9.23 -2.20
CA ILE A 138 -16.96 10.68 -2.26
C ILE A 138 -17.69 11.01 -3.57
N SER A 139 -19.01 10.95 -3.51
CA SER A 139 -19.90 11.25 -4.64
C SER A 139 -20.28 12.74 -4.75
N ASN A 140 -20.11 13.52 -3.68
CA ASN A 140 -20.41 14.93 -3.61
C ASN A 140 -19.66 15.57 -2.43
N PRO A 141 -19.58 16.93 -2.34
CA PRO A 141 -18.85 17.64 -1.30
C PRO A 141 -19.32 17.41 0.14
N ASN A 142 -20.55 16.95 0.35
CA ASN A 142 -21.10 16.72 1.69
C ASN A 142 -20.74 15.35 2.28
N VAL A 143 -19.92 14.56 1.56
CA VAL A 143 -19.47 13.26 2.06
C VAL A 143 -18.27 13.44 2.98
N GLY A 144 -18.40 12.97 4.22
CA GLY A 144 -17.34 12.92 5.22
C GLY A 144 -16.77 11.50 5.39
N ILE A 145 -15.47 11.40 5.56
CA ILE A 145 -14.78 10.14 5.88
C ILE A 145 -14.08 10.31 7.23
N MET A 146 -14.41 9.43 8.18
CA MET A 146 -13.75 9.39 9.47
C MET A 146 -12.35 8.79 9.33
N CYS A 147 -11.33 9.54 9.78
CA CYS A 147 -9.93 9.11 9.72
C CYS A 147 -9.31 9.08 11.12
N PRO A 148 -8.57 8.00 11.48
CA PRO A 148 -7.84 7.96 12.74
C PRO A 148 -6.72 9.01 12.77
N TYR A 149 -6.41 9.54 13.94
CA TYR A 149 -5.28 10.42 14.17
C TYR A 149 -4.43 9.88 15.34
N PRO A 150 -3.11 9.69 15.12
CA PRO A 150 -2.34 9.94 13.90
C PRO A 150 -2.68 8.95 12.77
N THR A 151 -2.50 9.37 11.50
CA THR A 151 -2.75 8.53 10.32
C THR A 151 -1.75 8.77 9.21
N TYR A 152 -1.81 7.93 8.17
CA TYR A 152 -1.07 8.13 6.94
C TYR A 152 -1.67 9.29 6.15
N SER A 153 -0.82 10.27 5.81
CA SER A 153 -1.25 11.52 5.17
C SER A 153 -1.89 11.36 3.77
N LEU A 154 -1.82 10.17 3.19
CA LEU A 154 -2.48 9.87 1.92
C LEU A 154 -4.01 10.00 2.05
N TYR A 155 -4.60 9.51 3.13
CA TYR A 155 -6.07 9.55 3.31
C TYR A 155 -6.58 10.98 3.28
N THR A 156 -6.00 11.85 4.08
CA THR A 156 -6.41 13.26 4.15
C THR A 156 -6.15 13.99 2.83
N ALA A 157 -5.06 13.66 2.13
CA ALA A 157 -4.75 14.25 0.84
C ALA A 157 -5.77 13.85 -0.24
N GLU A 158 -6.11 12.56 -0.35
CA GLU A 158 -7.07 12.06 -1.33
C GLU A 158 -8.50 12.56 -1.04
N ILE A 159 -8.93 12.59 0.22
CA ILE A 159 -10.24 13.15 0.61
C ILE A 159 -10.35 14.61 0.19
N ASN A 160 -9.33 15.42 0.48
CA ASN A 160 -9.31 16.82 0.09
C ASN A 160 -9.26 17.00 -1.43
N MET A 161 -8.51 16.17 -2.16
CA MET A 161 -8.50 16.19 -3.63
C MET A 161 -9.86 15.92 -4.25
N MET A 162 -10.66 15.06 -3.60
CA MET A 162 -12.02 14.74 -4.03
C MET A 162 -13.07 15.73 -3.50
N ASN A 163 -12.64 16.79 -2.83
CA ASN A 163 -13.50 17.81 -2.25
C ASN A 163 -14.47 17.26 -1.19
N GLY A 164 -14.09 16.19 -0.49
CA GLY A 164 -14.79 15.63 0.65
C GLY A 164 -14.27 16.17 1.99
N HIS A 165 -14.91 15.78 3.07
CA HIS A 165 -14.54 16.19 4.42
C HIS A 165 -13.77 15.07 5.15
N CYS A 166 -12.58 15.39 5.66
CA CYS A 166 -11.86 14.50 6.56
C CYS A 166 -12.33 14.77 7.99
N ILE A 167 -12.92 13.77 8.64
CA ILE A 167 -13.43 13.83 10.00
C ILE A 167 -12.44 13.11 10.92
N PRO A 168 -11.61 13.86 11.69
CA PRO A 168 -10.62 13.22 12.53
C PRO A 168 -11.23 12.65 13.81
N TYR A 169 -10.83 11.42 14.16
CA TYR A 169 -10.99 10.87 15.50
C TYR A 169 -9.63 10.48 16.07
N PHE A 170 -9.42 10.67 17.37
CA PHE A 170 -8.13 10.52 18.00
C PHE A 170 -7.96 9.11 18.60
N LEU A 171 -6.82 8.50 18.31
CA LEU A 171 -6.41 7.27 18.97
C LEU A 171 -5.87 7.61 20.36
N ASP A 172 -6.20 6.78 21.35
CA ASP A 172 -5.73 6.99 22.72
C ASP A 172 -4.33 6.43 22.94
N GLU A 173 -3.33 7.29 22.93
CA GLU A 173 -1.93 6.92 23.15
C GLU A 173 -1.71 6.23 24.51
N SER A 174 -2.43 6.65 25.55
CA SER A 174 -2.31 6.07 26.89
C SER A 174 -2.83 4.63 26.97
N SER A 175 -3.73 4.24 26.07
CA SER A 175 -4.30 2.90 25.91
C SER A 175 -3.74 2.18 24.69
N GLN A 176 -2.45 2.33 24.39
CA GLN A 176 -1.78 1.67 23.26
C GLN A 176 -2.43 1.96 21.89
N TRP A 177 -2.83 3.21 21.67
CA TRP A 177 -3.45 3.68 20.44
C TRP A 177 -4.82 3.05 20.15
N GLU A 178 -5.56 2.71 21.20
CA GLU A 178 -6.91 2.16 21.10
C GLU A 178 -7.89 3.15 20.46
N THR A 179 -8.81 2.60 19.67
CA THR A 179 -9.98 3.34 19.16
C THR A 179 -11.13 3.24 20.16
N LYS A 180 -11.54 4.36 20.75
CA LYS A 180 -12.66 4.41 21.71
C LYS A 180 -13.97 4.78 21.01
N ILE A 181 -15.05 4.06 21.32
CA ILE A 181 -16.39 4.33 20.75
C ILE A 181 -16.84 5.74 21.06
N ALA A 182 -16.64 6.23 22.29
CA ALA A 182 -16.99 7.60 22.67
C ALA A 182 -16.31 8.66 21.81
N GLU A 183 -15.08 8.41 21.34
CA GLU A 183 -14.37 9.32 20.43
C GLU A 183 -14.94 9.27 19.00
N LEU A 184 -15.34 8.11 18.54
CA LEU A 184 -16.05 7.98 17.26
C LEU A 184 -17.40 8.73 17.30
N GLU A 185 -18.15 8.59 18.38
CA GLU A 185 -19.41 9.30 18.59
C GLU A 185 -19.20 10.82 18.64
N ARG A 186 -18.17 11.29 19.34
CA ARG A 186 -17.80 12.70 19.38
C ARG A 186 -17.51 13.23 17.97
N ALA A 187 -16.64 12.53 17.24
CA ALA A 187 -16.21 12.95 15.91
C ALA A 187 -17.38 12.96 14.91
N TYR A 188 -18.24 11.93 14.96
CA TYR A 188 -19.46 11.86 14.15
C TYR A 188 -20.41 13.03 14.45
N LYS A 189 -20.73 13.26 15.74
CA LYS A 189 -21.64 14.32 16.17
C LYS A 189 -21.11 15.71 15.77
N GLU A 190 -19.83 15.97 16.00
CA GLU A 190 -19.22 17.25 15.64
C GLU A 190 -19.27 17.50 14.12
N ALA A 191 -19.08 16.47 13.30
CA ALA A 191 -19.19 16.59 11.85
C ALA A 191 -20.64 16.82 11.42
N TYR A 192 -21.59 16.10 12.00
CA TYR A 192 -23.01 16.23 11.70
C TYR A 192 -23.58 17.61 12.05
N ASP A 193 -23.18 18.17 13.21
CA ASP A 193 -23.64 19.49 13.69
C ASP A 193 -23.07 20.65 12.85
N LYS A 194 -21.99 20.40 12.10
CA LYS A 194 -21.38 21.40 11.21
C LYS A 194 -21.94 21.37 9.77
N GLY A 195 -22.80 20.41 9.43
CA GLY A 195 -23.37 20.22 8.09
C GLY A 195 -22.45 19.44 7.19
#